data_add358b41aca3d980c26cebc4baed981
#
_entry.id   add358b41aca3d980c26cebc4baed981
#
_cell.length_a   1.000
_cell.length_b   1.000
_cell.length_c   1.000
_cell.angle_alpha   90.00
_cell.angle_beta   90.00
_cell.angle_gamma   90.00
#
_symmetry.space_group_name_H-M   'P 1'
#
loop_
_entity.id
_entity.type
_entity.pdbx_description
1 polymer ?
#
loop_
_entity_poly.entity_id
_entity_poly.type
_entity_poly.pdbx_seq_one_letter_code
_entity_poly.pdbx_strand_id
1 'polypeptide(L)'
;MYESNKEEKKLNRKLFFKIFNYNFLRDRNIEYEEFRYGDNKRNYYRVYKGYDKRKPTIFFIYGGGAFRRGPRGCGAIGKFFYKYGFNVVIPSYELAPEHKYPVQIENIFSAFKHYVENNKIKKVVVMGYSSGADLAANLVYNESMKKKFNIDINIISSLITLGGTLDFSKCNSKEYEKYINKYLYSKEQIFYVNPINLIDKDSPKIPVLCIHGSKDSIVSLENSKRFIEKINKFKGKGELLILEGYKHIDLLNLFIGLGNQKTGEIMGFINRF
;
A
#
# COMPACT_ATOMS: atom_id res chain seq x y z
N MET A 1 -15.59 19.10 24.33
CA MET A 1 -15.54 17.99 23.35
C MET A 1 -15.43 18.44 21.87
N TYR A 2 -16.02 19.56 21.46
CA TYR A 2 -15.98 20.06 20.08
C TYR A 2 -14.66 20.80 19.72
N GLU A 3 -14.02 21.47 20.67
CA GLU A 3 -12.74 22.19 20.47
C GLU A 3 -11.53 21.25 20.41
N SER A 4 -11.50 20.20 21.22
CA SER A 4 -10.44 19.19 21.18
C SER A 4 -10.32 18.51 19.79
N ASN A 5 -11.44 18.32 19.10
CA ASN A 5 -11.48 17.71 17.76
C ASN A 5 -10.96 18.64 16.65
N LYS A 6 -11.03 19.98 16.84
CA LYS A 6 -10.46 20.97 15.90
C LYS A 6 -8.95 21.11 16.07
N GLU A 7 -8.46 21.13 17.29
CA GLU A 7 -7.02 21.20 17.58
C GLU A 7 -6.29 19.93 17.16
N GLU A 8 -6.88 18.77 17.42
CA GLU A 8 -6.33 17.50 16.97
C GLU A 8 -6.28 17.39 15.44
N LYS A 9 -7.30 17.86 14.73
CA LYS A 9 -7.30 17.96 13.26
C LYS A 9 -6.25 18.95 12.74
N LYS A 10 -6.03 20.07 13.44
CA LYS A 10 -5.03 21.08 13.08
C LYS A 10 -3.61 20.57 13.35
N LEU A 11 -3.39 19.84 14.45
CA LEU A 11 -2.13 19.20 14.80
C LEU A 11 -1.79 18.07 13.82
N ASN A 12 -2.74 17.20 13.49
CA ASN A 12 -2.59 16.14 12.51
C ASN A 12 -2.30 16.71 11.10
N ARG A 13 -2.91 17.85 10.75
CA ARG A 13 -2.63 18.54 9.49
C ARG A 13 -1.22 19.17 9.47
N LYS A 14 -0.75 19.77 10.58
CA LYS A 14 0.62 20.30 10.70
C LYS A 14 1.67 19.18 10.65
N LEU A 15 1.42 18.07 11.35
CA LEU A 15 2.31 16.91 11.33
C LEU A 15 2.35 16.28 9.94
N PHE A 16 1.20 16.18 9.28
CA PHE A 16 1.09 15.75 7.88
C PHE A 16 1.93 16.62 6.93
N PHE A 17 1.84 17.96 7.05
CA PHE A 17 2.66 18.88 6.25
C PHE A 17 4.16 18.77 6.58
N LYS A 18 4.54 18.56 7.84
CA LYS A 18 5.94 18.31 8.21
C LYS A 18 6.48 17.03 7.58
N ILE A 19 5.74 15.93 7.64
CA ILE A 19 6.13 14.65 7.05
C ILE A 19 6.16 14.75 5.52
N PHE A 20 5.18 15.41 4.93
CA PHE A 20 5.14 15.65 3.49
C PHE A 20 6.32 16.50 3.02
N ASN A 21 6.60 17.62 3.71
CA ASN A 21 7.75 18.47 3.40
C ASN A 21 9.08 17.76 3.66
N TYR A 22 9.19 16.98 4.71
CA TYR A 22 10.38 16.20 5.00
C TYR A 22 10.63 15.13 3.92
N ASN A 23 9.60 14.42 3.51
CA ASN A 23 9.66 13.47 2.41
C ASN A 23 10.00 14.16 1.08
N PHE A 24 9.38 15.32 0.83
CA PHE A 24 9.63 16.12 -0.37
C PHE A 24 11.07 16.66 -0.42
N LEU A 25 11.60 17.17 0.69
CA LEU A 25 12.98 17.66 0.80
C LEU A 25 14.00 16.53 0.69
N ARG A 26 13.67 15.34 1.22
CA ARG A 26 14.51 14.15 1.10
C ARG A 26 14.53 13.54 -0.30
N ASP A 27 13.46 13.66 -1.07
CA ASP A 27 13.40 13.22 -2.47
C ASP A 27 14.42 13.94 -3.36
N ARG A 28 14.81 15.17 -2.97
CA ARG A 28 15.78 15.96 -3.75
C ARG A 28 17.19 15.36 -3.82
N ASN A 29 17.53 14.47 -2.89
CA ASN A 29 18.89 13.93 -2.75
C ASN A 29 18.96 12.42 -3.01
N ILE A 30 17.97 11.83 -3.67
CA ILE A 30 17.96 10.41 -4.02
C ILE A 30 17.73 10.28 -5.50
N GLU A 31 18.66 9.61 -6.16
CA GLU A 31 18.49 9.24 -7.56
C GLU A 31 17.37 8.19 -7.67
N TYR A 32 16.42 8.51 -8.52
CA TYR A 32 15.40 7.59 -8.99
C TYR A 32 15.22 7.77 -10.50
N GLU A 33 14.75 6.73 -11.15
CA GLU A 33 14.36 6.79 -12.54
C GLU A 33 12.84 6.75 -12.65
N GLU A 34 12.26 7.44 -13.64
CA GLU A 34 10.84 7.39 -13.94
C GLU A 34 10.60 6.66 -15.26
N PHE A 35 9.68 5.73 -15.25
CA PHE A 35 9.27 4.94 -16.42
C PHE A 35 7.77 5.08 -16.63
N ARG A 36 7.35 5.23 -17.85
CA ARG A 36 5.93 5.27 -18.21
C ARG A 36 5.44 3.86 -18.53
N TYR A 37 4.21 3.56 -18.10
CA TYR A 37 3.52 2.30 -18.40
C TYR A 37 2.22 2.52 -19.19
N GLY A 38 1.88 3.76 -19.55
CA GLY A 38 0.70 4.15 -20.31
C GLY A 38 0.71 5.63 -20.67
N ASP A 39 -0.34 6.09 -21.36
CA ASP A 39 -0.38 7.43 -21.98
C ASP A 39 -0.81 8.54 -21.01
N ASN A 40 -1.61 8.24 -19.98
CA ASN A 40 -2.01 9.25 -19.02
C ASN A 40 -0.80 9.78 -18.26
N LYS A 41 -0.79 11.10 -17.97
CA LYS A 41 0.30 11.75 -17.21
C LYS A 41 0.62 11.09 -15.87
N ARG A 42 -0.31 10.31 -15.30
CA ARG A 42 -0.14 9.55 -14.07
C ARG A 42 0.28 8.10 -14.30
N ASN A 43 0.35 7.63 -15.51
CA ASN A 43 0.78 6.27 -15.83
C ASN A 43 2.31 6.18 -15.89
N TYR A 44 2.95 6.32 -14.72
CA TYR A 44 4.39 6.17 -14.54
C TYR A 44 4.71 5.52 -13.19
N TYR A 45 5.91 5.03 -13.03
CA TYR A 45 6.43 4.61 -11.73
C TYR A 45 7.86 5.13 -11.53
N ARG A 46 8.25 5.30 -10.27
CA ARG A 46 9.62 5.60 -9.84
C ARG A 46 10.32 4.34 -9.40
N VAL A 47 11.59 4.22 -9.80
CA VAL A 47 12.47 3.13 -9.39
C VAL A 47 13.66 3.69 -8.64
N TYR A 48 13.83 3.27 -7.39
CA TYR A 48 15.06 3.46 -6.62
C TYR A 48 15.86 2.18 -6.75
N LYS A 49 16.98 2.22 -7.47
CA LYS A 49 17.79 1.03 -7.81
C LYS A 49 18.68 0.63 -6.65
N GLY A 50 18.32 -0.42 -5.94
CA GLY A 50 19.15 -1.02 -4.90
C GLY A 50 20.39 -1.72 -5.46
N TYR A 51 21.37 -1.93 -4.59
CA TYR A 51 22.67 -2.53 -4.97
C TYR A 51 22.72 -4.06 -4.81
N ASP A 52 21.79 -4.67 -4.09
CA ASP A 52 21.79 -6.13 -3.87
C ASP A 52 20.72 -6.83 -4.73
N LYS A 53 21.17 -7.40 -5.85
CA LYS A 53 20.29 -8.09 -6.81
C LYS A 53 19.66 -9.38 -6.28
N ARG A 54 20.11 -9.91 -5.12
CA ARG A 54 19.55 -11.11 -4.49
C ARG A 54 18.28 -10.80 -3.71
N LYS A 55 18.08 -9.53 -3.34
CA LYS A 55 16.91 -9.08 -2.59
C LYS A 55 15.68 -8.96 -3.49
N PRO A 56 14.47 -9.20 -2.95
CA PRO A 56 13.25 -8.96 -3.69
C PRO A 56 13.08 -7.47 -4.02
N THR A 57 12.32 -7.16 -5.04
CA THR A 57 11.87 -5.78 -5.27
C THR A 57 10.73 -5.44 -4.32
N ILE A 58 10.77 -4.26 -3.71
CA ILE A 58 9.63 -3.70 -2.97
C ILE A 58 8.75 -2.93 -3.95
N PHE A 59 7.55 -3.41 -4.20
CA PHE A 59 6.54 -2.71 -5.00
C PHE A 59 5.57 -2.02 -4.05
N PHE A 60 5.81 -0.71 -3.80
CA PHE A 60 5.09 0.06 -2.78
C PHE A 60 3.98 0.91 -3.38
N ILE A 61 2.73 0.68 -2.94
CA ILE A 61 1.53 1.40 -3.38
C ILE A 61 1.12 2.39 -2.28
N TYR A 62 1.17 3.68 -2.61
CA TYR A 62 0.84 4.75 -1.67
C TYR A 62 -0.67 4.90 -1.44
N GLY A 63 -1.02 5.40 -0.26
CA GLY A 63 -2.38 5.77 0.09
C GLY A 63 -2.72 7.21 -0.28
N GLY A 64 -3.91 7.63 0.08
CA GLY A 64 -4.44 8.97 -0.16
C GLY A 64 -5.91 8.95 -0.53
N GLY A 65 -6.63 7.86 -0.21
CA GLY A 65 -8.05 7.68 -0.51
C GLY A 65 -8.33 7.62 -2.01
N ALA A 66 -7.39 7.15 -2.80
CA ALA A 66 -7.45 7.07 -4.27
C ALA A 66 -7.72 8.42 -4.99
N PHE A 67 -7.73 9.56 -4.28
CA PHE A 67 -8.04 10.88 -4.86
C PHE A 67 -7.00 11.96 -4.59
N ARG A 68 -5.85 11.61 -4.02
CA ARG A 68 -4.73 12.54 -3.80
C ARG A 68 -3.42 11.82 -3.63
N ARG A 69 -2.31 12.57 -3.73
CA ARG A 69 -0.91 12.14 -3.63
C ARG A 69 -0.34 11.56 -4.93
N GLY A 70 0.83 11.00 -4.81
CA GLY A 70 1.62 10.40 -5.87
C GLY A 70 2.97 9.91 -5.31
N PRO A 71 3.82 9.31 -6.13
CA PRO A 71 5.13 8.78 -5.73
C PRO A 71 6.04 9.81 -5.06
N ARG A 72 5.87 11.10 -5.40
CA ARG A 72 6.67 12.21 -4.85
C ARG A 72 6.61 12.31 -3.32
N GLY A 73 5.49 11.91 -2.70
CA GLY A 73 5.33 11.90 -1.24
C GLY A 73 5.90 10.66 -0.54
N CYS A 74 6.54 9.74 -1.26
CA CYS A 74 6.99 8.44 -0.76
C CYS A 74 8.52 8.26 -0.75
N GLY A 75 9.28 9.35 -0.96
CA GLY A 75 10.73 9.30 -1.03
C GLY A 75 11.42 8.70 0.20
N ALA A 76 10.84 8.90 1.41
CA ALA A 76 11.37 8.28 2.63
C ALA A 76 11.35 6.75 2.57
N ILE A 77 10.27 6.16 2.01
CA ILE A 77 10.14 4.71 1.85
C ILE A 77 11.14 4.20 0.81
N GLY A 78 11.21 4.88 -0.36
CA GLY A 78 12.20 4.57 -1.39
C GLY A 78 13.62 4.56 -0.82
N LYS A 79 13.99 5.64 -0.09
CA LYS A 79 15.31 5.77 0.56
C LYS A 79 15.57 4.72 1.63
N PHE A 80 14.55 4.43 2.46
CA PHE A 80 14.70 3.44 3.52
C PHE A 80 15.13 2.09 2.94
N PHE A 81 14.34 1.52 2.05
CA PHE A 81 14.64 0.21 1.48
C PHE A 81 15.87 0.22 0.55
N TYR A 82 16.09 1.31 -0.20
CA TYR A 82 17.30 1.50 -1.00
C TYR A 82 18.58 1.36 -0.16
N LYS A 83 18.62 1.99 1.02
CA LYS A 83 19.77 1.91 1.94
C LYS A 83 20.08 0.47 2.39
N TYR A 84 19.06 -0.39 2.41
CA TYR A 84 19.21 -1.81 2.70
C TYR A 84 19.42 -2.66 1.44
N GLY A 85 19.65 -2.05 0.29
CA GLY A 85 20.00 -2.72 -0.96
C GLY A 85 18.82 -3.18 -1.81
N PHE A 86 17.57 -2.90 -1.43
CA PHE A 86 16.39 -3.28 -2.21
C PHE A 86 16.14 -2.35 -3.41
N ASN A 87 15.72 -2.90 -4.53
CA ASN A 87 14.99 -2.12 -5.51
C ASN A 87 13.64 -1.73 -4.95
N VAL A 88 13.23 -0.46 -5.18
CA VAL A 88 11.91 0.02 -4.77
C VAL A 88 11.19 0.61 -5.95
N VAL A 89 9.99 0.13 -6.21
CA VAL A 89 9.12 0.64 -7.27
C VAL A 89 7.89 1.28 -6.63
N ILE A 90 7.62 2.52 -7.03
CA ILE A 90 6.47 3.27 -6.51
C ILE A 90 5.62 3.71 -7.70
N PRO A 91 4.54 2.98 -8.03
CA PRO A 91 3.65 3.34 -9.13
C PRO A 91 2.83 4.58 -8.80
N SER A 92 2.65 5.45 -9.79
CA SER A 92 1.59 6.44 -9.82
C SER A 92 0.36 5.81 -10.47
N TYR A 93 -0.81 6.29 -10.14
CA TYR A 93 -2.07 5.84 -10.73
C TYR A 93 -3.06 7.00 -10.86
N GLU A 94 -4.01 6.86 -11.76
CA GLU A 94 -5.06 7.84 -12.00
C GLU A 94 -5.98 7.96 -10.79
N LEU A 95 -6.46 9.16 -10.51
CA LEU A 95 -7.14 9.46 -9.26
C LEU A 95 -8.64 9.68 -9.47
N ALA A 96 -9.41 9.26 -8.48
CA ALA A 96 -10.81 9.62 -8.33
C ALA A 96 -10.94 11.12 -7.92
N PRO A 97 -12.06 11.79 -8.22
CA PRO A 97 -13.26 11.25 -8.88
C PRO A 97 -13.21 11.25 -10.42
N GLU A 98 -12.18 11.84 -11.05
CA GLU A 98 -12.04 11.91 -12.51
C GLU A 98 -11.94 10.50 -13.11
N HIS A 99 -11.23 9.62 -12.42
CA HIS A 99 -11.09 8.22 -12.76
C HIS A 99 -11.55 7.39 -11.58
N LYS A 100 -12.64 6.65 -11.73
CA LYS A 100 -13.20 5.77 -10.68
C LYS A 100 -12.78 4.32 -10.90
N TYR A 101 -13.11 3.45 -9.93
CA TYR A 101 -12.92 2.00 -10.06
C TYR A 101 -13.53 1.50 -11.40
N PRO A 102 -12.84 0.65 -12.17
CA PRO A 102 -11.63 -0.11 -11.79
C PRO A 102 -10.29 0.54 -12.19
N VAL A 103 -10.26 1.79 -12.64
CA VAL A 103 -9.07 2.41 -13.27
C VAL A 103 -7.83 2.33 -12.37
N GLN A 104 -7.95 2.58 -11.06
CA GLN A 104 -6.82 2.52 -10.14
C GLN A 104 -6.21 1.12 -10.07
N ILE A 105 -7.07 0.10 -10.01
CA ILE A 105 -6.63 -1.31 -9.98
C ILE A 105 -5.95 -1.66 -11.31
N GLU A 106 -6.55 -1.32 -12.44
CA GLU A 106 -5.97 -1.55 -13.77
C GLU A 106 -4.61 -0.88 -13.91
N ASN A 107 -4.47 0.36 -13.45
CA ASN A 107 -3.19 1.07 -13.47
C ASN A 107 -2.11 0.34 -12.64
N ILE A 108 -2.44 -0.18 -11.45
CA ILE A 108 -1.50 -0.92 -10.62
C ILE A 108 -1.08 -2.23 -11.30
N PHE A 109 -2.02 -2.96 -11.89
CA PHE A 109 -1.72 -4.18 -12.65
C PHE A 109 -0.84 -3.88 -13.88
N SER A 110 -1.14 -2.82 -14.63
CA SER A 110 -0.33 -2.36 -15.78
C SER A 110 1.08 -1.98 -15.35
N ALA A 111 1.21 -1.19 -14.28
CA ALA A 111 2.52 -0.77 -13.77
C ALA A 111 3.35 -1.98 -13.28
N PHE A 112 2.72 -2.92 -12.57
CA PHE A 112 3.36 -4.12 -12.08
C PHE A 112 3.87 -4.99 -13.25
N LYS A 113 2.99 -5.29 -14.20
CA LYS A 113 3.32 -6.06 -15.41
C LYS A 113 4.48 -5.41 -16.17
N HIS A 114 4.34 -4.12 -16.50
CA HIS A 114 5.36 -3.39 -17.23
C HIS A 114 6.73 -3.44 -16.52
N TYR A 115 6.75 -3.26 -15.20
CA TYR A 115 7.99 -3.33 -14.44
C TYR A 115 8.62 -4.72 -14.46
N VAL A 116 7.83 -5.76 -14.21
CA VAL A 116 8.31 -7.14 -14.14
C VAL A 116 8.86 -7.63 -15.48
N GLU A 117 8.14 -7.41 -16.58
CA GLU A 117 8.53 -7.84 -17.91
C GLU A 117 9.81 -7.15 -18.40
N ASN A 118 9.95 -5.84 -18.14
CA ASN A 118 11.11 -5.07 -18.59
C ASN A 118 12.38 -5.27 -17.73
N ASN A 119 12.27 -5.87 -16.53
CA ASN A 119 13.41 -6.00 -15.61
C ASN A 119 13.74 -7.45 -15.24
N LYS A 120 13.07 -8.44 -15.82
CA LYS A 120 13.25 -9.89 -15.54
C LYS A 120 13.22 -10.19 -14.03
N ILE A 121 12.26 -9.61 -13.35
CA ILE A 121 12.11 -9.70 -11.89
C ILE A 121 11.63 -11.11 -11.51
N LYS A 122 12.28 -11.71 -10.50
CA LYS A 122 11.96 -13.04 -10.00
C LYS A 122 11.19 -13.03 -8.69
N LYS A 123 11.32 -11.97 -7.89
CA LYS A 123 10.75 -11.91 -6.54
C LYS A 123 10.34 -10.49 -6.17
N VAL A 124 9.08 -10.33 -5.77
CA VAL A 124 8.49 -9.04 -5.39
C VAL A 124 7.79 -9.15 -4.04
N VAL A 125 8.07 -8.21 -3.15
CA VAL A 125 7.24 -7.91 -1.99
C VAL A 125 6.26 -6.82 -2.37
N VAL A 126 4.98 -7.12 -2.39
CA VAL A 126 3.93 -6.12 -2.61
C VAL A 126 3.63 -5.45 -1.28
N MET A 127 3.70 -4.12 -1.24
CA MET A 127 3.49 -3.35 -0.02
C MET A 127 2.51 -2.20 -0.26
N GLY A 128 1.56 -1.99 0.65
CA GLY A 128 0.57 -0.92 0.51
C GLY A 128 0.28 -0.18 1.79
N TYR A 129 0.00 1.12 1.68
CA TYR A 129 -0.39 1.98 2.81
C TYR A 129 -1.80 2.53 2.63
N SER A 130 -2.65 2.44 3.68
CA SER A 130 -4.02 3.00 3.68
C SER A 130 -4.82 2.46 2.48
N SER A 131 -5.41 3.32 1.63
CA SER A 131 -6.06 2.91 0.38
C SER A 131 -5.11 2.24 -0.64
N GLY A 132 -3.80 2.41 -0.51
CA GLY A 132 -2.84 1.66 -1.32
C GLY A 132 -2.71 0.20 -0.89
N ALA A 133 -3.09 -0.12 0.36
CA ALA A 133 -3.14 -1.51 0.84
C ALA A 133 -4.31 -2.29 0.22
N ASP A 134 -5.43 -1.63 -0.03
CA ASP A 134 -6.54 -2.18 -0.82
C ASP A 134 -6.07 -2.55 -2.23
N LEU A 135 -5.40 -1.63 -2.93
CA LEU A 135 -4.84 -1.89 -4.25
C LEU A 135 -3.77 -3.00 -4.23
N ALA A 136 -2.94 -3.05 -3.18
CA ALA A 136 -1.95 -4.11 -2.98
C ALA A 136 -2.60 -5.49 -2.78
N ALA A 137 -3.65 -5.56 -1.97
CA ALA A 137 -4.41 -6.78 -1.74
C ALA A 137 -5.15 -7.23 -3.02
N ASN A 138 -5.69 -6.29 -3.81
CA ASN A 138 -6.27 -6.58 -5.12
C ASN A 138 -5.22 -7.17 -6.07
N LEU A 139 -3.99 -6.63 -6.12
CA LEU A 139 -2.93 -7.19 -6.97
C LEU A 139 -2.64 -8.67 -6.63
N VAL A 140 -2.73 -9.04 -5.36
CA VAL A 140 -2.48 -10.40 -4.89
C VAL A 140 -3.70 -11.33 -5.09
N TYR A 141 -4.90 -10.86 -4.75
CA TYR A 141 -6.07 -11.74 -4.58
C TYR A 141 -7.14 -11.60 -5.68
N ASN A 142 -7.08 -10.58 -6.55
CA ASN A 142 -8.08 -10.40 -7.59
C ASN A 142 -7.80 -11.30 -8.81
N GLU A 143 -8.39 -12.51 -8.82
CA GLU A 143 -8.17 -13.52 -9.86
C GLU A 143 -8.57 -13.03 -11.25
N SER A 144 -9.68 -12.30 -11.38
CA SER A 144 -10.14 -11.80 -12.68
C SER A 144 -9.14 -10.82 -13.28
N MET A 145 -8.57 -9.94 -12.45
CA MET A 145 -7.57 -8.97 -12.88
C MET A 145 -6.22 -9.63 -13.17
N LYS A 146 -5.79 -10.61 -12.35
CA LYS A 146 -4.57 -11.38 -12.64
C LYS A 146 -4.65 -12.09 -13.99
N LYS A 147 -5.79 -12.70 -14.31
CA LYS A 147 -6.03 -13.31 -15.63
C LYS A 147 -6.02 -12.27 -16.75
N LYS A 148 -6.75 -11.16 -16.57
CA LYS A 148 -6.82 -10.06 -17.55
C LYS A 148 -5.43 -9.52 -17.93
N PHE A 149 -4.55 -9.34 -16.92
CA PHE A 149 -3.21 -8.77 -17.11
C PHE A 149 -2.11 -9.82 -17.28
N ASN A 150 -2.45 -11.12 -17.25
CA ASN A 150 -1.49 -12.22 -17.30
C ASN A 150 -0.38 -12.10 -16.26
N ILE A 151 -0.76 -11.95 -14.98
CA ILE A 151 0.19 -11.82 -13.87
C ILE A 151 0.56 -13.21 -13.35
N ASP A 152 1.87 -13.52 -13.35
CA ASP A 152 2.40 -14.68 -12.64
C ASP A 152 2.46 -14.38 -11.14
N ILE A 153 1.59 -15.03 -10.37
CA ILE A 153 1.50 -14.86 -8.93
C ILE A 153 2.74 -15.40 -8.20
N ASN A 154 3.49 -16.34 -8.79
CA ASN A 154 4.65 -16.98 -8.16
C ASN A 154 5.82 -16.01 -7.93
N ILE A 155 5.85 -14.90 -8.65
CA ILE A 155 6.86 -13.86 -8.42
C ILE A 155 6.56 -13.00 -7.19
N ILE A 156 5.33 -13.03 -6.65
CA ILE A 156 4.97 -12.28 -5.44
C ILE A 156 5.31 -13.15 -4.22
N SER A 157 6.35 -12.74 -3.49
CA SER A 157 6.84 -13.49 -2.32
C SER A 157 6.05 -13.20 -1.05
N SER A 158 5.51 -12.00 -0.90
CA SER A 158 4.71 -11.62 0.28
C SER A 158 3.90 -10.35 0.03
N LEU A 159 2.88 -10.15 0.88
CA LEU A 159 2.08 -8.93 0.96
C LEU A 159 2.29 -8.27 2.32
N ILE A 160 2.58 -6.96 2.33
CA ILE A 160 2.67 -6.16 3.56
C ILE A 160 1.69 -5.00 3.47
N THR A 161 0.86 -4.81 4.48
CA THR A 161 -0.10 -3.70 4.53
C THR A 161 0.13 -2.82 5.76
N LEU A 162 0.00 -1.52 5.59
CA LEU A 162 0.18 -0.51 6.63
C LEU A 162 -1.13 0.27 6.80
N GLY A 163 -1.87 0.04 7.88
CA GLY A 163 -3.15 0.71 8.15
C GLY A 163 -4.15 0.58 7.00
N GLY A 164 -4.28 -0.63 6.43
CA GLY A 164 -5.00 -0.88 5.19
C GLY A 164 -6.51 -0.86 5.32
N THR A 165 -7.21 -0.33 4.31
CA THR A 165 -8.65 -0.50 4.10
C THR A 165 -8.90 -1.88 3.46
N LEU A 166 -8.96 -2.92 4.29
CA LEU A 166 -8.98 -4.32 3.86
C LEU A 166 -10.35 -4.99 4.00
N ASP A 167 -11.23 -4.39 4.81
CA ASP A 167 -12.64 -4.77 4.95
C ASP A 167 -13.52 -3.52 4.97
N PHE A 168 -14.09 -3.19 3.85
CA PHE A 168 -14.93 -2.01 3.69
C PHE A 168 -16.18 -2.04 4.58
N SER A 169 -16.65 -3.20 5.03
CA SER A 169 -17.77 -3.31 5.96
C SER A 169 -17.44 -2.79 7.37
N LYS A 170 -16.16 -2.59 7.69
CA LYS A 170 -15.66 -2.08 8.99
C LYS A 170 -15.22 -0.62 8.96
N CYS A 171 -15.55 0.08 7.91
CA CYS A 171 -15.21 1.48 7.71
C CYS A 171 -16.48 2.34 7.77
N ASN A 172 -16.81 2.90 8.95
CA ASN A 172 -18.06 3.60 9.22
C ASN A 172 -17.89 5.12 9.39
N SER A 173 -16.71 5.67 9.04
CA SER A 173 -16.46 7.10 9.19
C SER A 173 -17.01 7.92 8.03
N LYS A 174 -17.31 9.21 8.28
CA LYS A 174 -17.67 10.16 7.21
C LYS A 174 -16.58 10.30 6.15
N GLU A 175 -15.32 10.13 6.53
CA GLU A 175 -14.16 10.10 5.64
C GLU A 175 -14.21 8.89 4.71
N TYR A 176 -14.63 7.75 5.22
CA TYR A 176 -14.81 6.54 4.42
C TYR A 176 -15.98 6.67 3.44
N GLU A 177 -17.14 7.22 3.85
CA GLU A 177 -18.24 7.46 2.92
C GLU A 177 -17.82 8.38 1.76
N LYS A 178 -17.04 9.43 2.07
CA LYS A 178 -16.47 10.30 1.03
C LYS A 178 -15.50 9.55 0.11
N TYR A 179 -14.73 8.61 0.67
CA TYR A 179 -13.85 7.76 -0.11
C TYR A 179 -14.67 6.91 -1.09
N ILE A 180 -15.64 6.15 -0.60
CA ILE A 180 -16.47 5.27 -1.43
C ILE A 180 -17.22 6.06 -2.53
N ASN A 181 -17.86 7.17 -2.19
CA ASN A 181 -18.60 7.98 -3.16
C ASN A 181 -17.72 8.60 -4.27
N LYS A 182 -16.43 8.83 -3.98
CA LYS A 182 -15.48 9.32 -4.98
C LYS A 182 -14.86 8.19 -5.78
N TYR A 183 -14.61 7.05 -5.14
CA TYR A 183 -13.88 5.93 -5.70
C TYR A 183 -14.73 5.03 -6.59
N LEU A 184 -16.02 4.83 -6.22
CA LEU A 184 -16.93 3.92 -6.90
C LEU A 184 -18.04 4.69 -7.67
N TYR A 185 -18.57 4.07 -8.68
CA TYR A 185 -19.79 4.55 -9.37
C TYR A 185 -21.05 4.20 -8.58
N SER A 186 -21.06 3.03 -7.93
CA SER A 186 -22.17 2.58 -7.11
C SER A 186 -21.69 1.76 -5.91
N LYS A 187 -22.54 1.60 -4.88
CA LYS A 187 -22.20 0.83 -3.67
C LYS A 187 -22.12 -0.67 -3.93
N GLU A 188 -22.79 -1.18 -4.94
CA GLU A 188 -22.75 -2.59 -5.35
C GLU A 188 -21.33 -3.02 -5.76
N GLN A 189 -20.55 -2.08 -6.29
CA GLN A 189 -19.15 -2.34 -6.64
C GLN A 189 -18.28 -2.69 -5.42
N ILE A 190 -18.71 -2.34 -4.19
CA ILE A 190 -18.01 -2.72 -2.96
C ILE A 190 -17.78 -4.22 -2.90
N PHE A 191 -18.75 -5.02 -3.34
CA PHE A 191 -18.62 -6.47 -3.32
C PHE A 191 -17.39 -6.97 -4.10
N TYR A 192 -17.11 -6.36 -5.24
CA TYR A 192 -16.03 -6.77 -6.14
C TYR A 192 -14.66 -6.17 -5.79
N VAL A 193 -14.64 -4.98 -5.18
CA VAL A 193 -13.39 -4.27 -4.89
C VAL A 193 -12.87 -4.52 -3.48
N ASN A 194 -13.76 -4.92 -2.54
CA ASN A 194 -13.41 -5.12 -1.14
C ASN A 194 -12.40 -6.27 -0.97
N PRO A 195 -11.18 -5.99 -0.50
CA PRO A 195 -10.11 -6.99 -0.45
C PRO A 195 -10.48 -8.27 0.28
N ILE A 196 -11.21 -8.17 1.39
CA ILE A 196 -11.62 -9.35 2.17
C ILE A 196 -12.53 -10.29 1.37
N ASN A 197 -13.31 -9.79 0.42
CA ASN A 197 -14.20 -10.60 -0.41
C ASN A 197 -13.47 -11.41 -1.48
N LEU A 198 -12.23 -11.00 -1.82
CA LEU A 198 -11.40 -11.67 -2.81
C LEU A 198 -10.70 -12.92 -2.28
N ILE A 199 -10.75 -13.14 -0.94
CA ILE A 199 -10.07 -14.27 -0.30
C ILE A 199 -11.04 -15.44 -0.16
N ASP A 200 -10.63 -16.59 -0.68
CA ASP A 200 -11.35 -17.88 -0.60
C ASP A 200 -10.38 -19.06 -0.41
N LYS A 201 -10.91 -20.30 -0.53
CA LYS A 201 -10.13 -21.54 -0.38
C LYS A 201 -9.05 -21.72 -1.45
N ASP A 202 -9.24 -21.15 -2.64
CA ASP A 202 -8.38 -21.30 -3.82
C ASP A 202 -7.36 -20.13 -3.92
N SER A 203 -7.49 -19.14 -3.04
CA SER A 203 -6.59 -17.99 -2.99
C SER A 203 -5.13 -18.38 -2.76
N PRO A 204 -4.16 -17.64 -3.35
CA PRO A 204 -2.75 -17.92 -3.20
C PRO A 204 -2.31 -17.88 -1.73
N LYS A 205 -1.46 -18.84 -1.30
CA LYS A 205 -0.98 -18.96 0.08
C LYS A 205 0.26 -18.11 0.35
N ILE A 206 0.25 -16.89 -0.15
CA ILE A 206 1.33 -15.92 0.02
C ILE A 206 1.37 -15.46 1.49
N PRO A 207 2.56 -15.37 2.11
CA PRO A 207 2.73 -14.77 3.43
C PRO A 207 2.24 -13.32 3.46
N VAL A 208 1.48 -12.97 4.50
CA VAL A 208 0.89 -11.63 4.67
C VAL A 208 1.23 -11.07 6.04
N LEU A 209 1.75 -9.84 6.07
CA LEU A 209 1.92 -9.06 7.29
C LEU A 209 1.03 -7.82 7.24
N CYS A 210 0.06 -7.75 8.14
CA CYS A 210 -0.69 -6.51 8.39
C CYS A 210 -0.06 -5.76 9.57
N ILE A 211 0.28 -4.48 9.36
CA ILE A 211 0.81 -3.58 10.38
C ILE A 211 -0.24 -2.51 10.64
N HIS A 212 -0.66 -2.33 11.90
CA HIS A 212 -1.72 -1.39 12.24
C HIS A 212 -1.44 -0.67 13.56
N GLY A 213 -1.76 0.62 13.61
CA GLY A 213 -1.66 1.41 14.83
C GLY A 213 -2.87 1.19 15.75
N SER A 214 -2.65 0.96 17.05
CA SER A 214 -3.76 0.75 17.99
C SER A 214 -4.62 2.00 18.21
N LYS A 215 -4.09 3.19 17.88
CA LYS A 215 -4.81 4.49 17.91
C LYS A 215 -5.13 5.04 16.52
N ASP A 216 -5.24 4.17 15.51
CA ASP A 216 -5.66 4.57 14.17
C ASP A 216 -7.16 4.95 14.17
N SER A 217 -7.44 6.24 14.06
CA SER A 217 -8.79 6.79 14.01
C SER A 217 -9.33 6.99 12.58
N ILE A 218 -8.53 6.67 11.55
CA ILE A 218 -8.91 6.83 10.14
C ILE A 218 -9.38 5.49 9.58
N VAL A 219 -8.58 4.44 9.80
CA VAL A 219 -8.91 3.07 9.43
C VAL A 219 -8.93 2.22 10.70
N SER A 220 -10.05 1.59 10.98
CA SER A 220 -10.20 0.74 12.16
C SER A 220 -9.23 -0.45 12.11
N LEU A 221 -8.60 -0.76 13.25
CA LEU A 221 -7.75 -1.94 13.43
C LEU A 221 -8.48 -3.25 13.04
N GLU A 222 -9.80 -3.28 13.16
CA GLU A 222 -10.63 -4.43 12.76
C GLU A 222 -10.48 -4.81 11.28
N ASN A 223 -10.11 -3.85 10.42
CA ASN A 223 -9.78 -4.15 9.02
C ASN A 223 -8.65 -5.19 8.91
N SER A 224 -7.54 -4.95 9.60
CA SER A 224 -6.39 -5.85 9.58
C SER A 224 -6.65 -7.16 10.32
N LYS A 225 -7.33 -7.13 11.46
CA LYS A 225 -7.69 -8.34 12.23
C LYS A 225 -8.49 -9.31 11.37
N ARG A 226 -9.62 -8.86 10.83
CA ARG A 226 -10.52 -9.70 10.03
C ARG A 226 -9.88 -10.20 8.74
N PHE A 227 -9.03 -9.37 8.13
CA PHE A 227 -8.31 -9.79 6.93
C PHE A 227 -7.35 -10.94 7.23
N ILE A 228 -6.57 -10.85 8.30
CA ILE A 228 -5.67 -11.91 8.76
C ILE A 228 -6.42 -13.16 9.21
N GLU A 229 -7.51 -13.00 9.95
CA GLU A 229 -8.39 -14.12 10.34
C GLU A 229 -8.90 -14.89 9.11
N LYS A 230 -9.34 -14.16 8.08
CA LYS A 230 -9.82 -14.80 6.84
C LYS A 230 -8.71 -15.51 6.07
N ILE A 231 -7.52 -14.92 5.97
CA ILE A 231 -6.35 -15.57 5.37
C ILE A 231 -6.05 -16.88 6.10
N ASN A 232 -5.96 -16.85 7.43
CA ASN A 232 -5.62 -18.01 8.24
C ASN A 232 -6.72 -19.09 8.23
N LYS A 233 -8.01 -18.69 8.15
CA LYS A 233 -9.13 -19.61 7.95
C LYS A 233 -8.95 -20.47 6.69
N PHE A 234 -8.39 -19.92 5.63
CA PHE A 234 -8.11 -20.64 4.39
C PHE A 234 -6.67 -21.17 4.32
N LYS A 235 -6.03 -21.41 5.48
CA LYS A 235 -4.67 -21.99 5.60
C LYS A 235 -3.57 -21.14 4.95
N GLY A 236 -3.76 -19.83 4.86
CA GLY A 236 -2.72 -18.87 4.52
C GLY A 236 -1.77 -18.62 5.71
N LYS A 237 -0.74 -17.79 5.47
CA LYS A 237 0.26 -17.39 6.48
C LYS A 237 0.08 -15.91 6.80
N GLY A 238 -0.94 -15.57 7.60
CA GLY A 238 -1.25 -14.20 8.00
C GLY A 238 -0.69 -13.86 9.37
N GLU A 239 0.06 -12.76 9.47
CA GLU A 239 0.60 -12.19 10.71
C GLU A 239 0.07 -10.77 10.91
N LEU A 240 -0.22 -10.39 12.16
CA LEU A 240 -0.67 -9.04 12.53
C LEU A 240 0.31 -8.42 13.52
N LEU A 241 0.91 -7.29 13.14
CA LEU A 241 1.74 -6.47 14.01
C LEU A 241 0.96 -5.22 14.44
N ILE A 242 0.55 -5.19 15.71
CA ILE A 242 -0.12 -4.03 16.31
C ILE A 242 0.94 -3.12 16.92
N LEU A 243 0.95 -1.86 16.48
CA LEU A 243 1.85 -0.84 17.01
C LEU A 243 1.12 0.00 18.06
N GLU A 244 1.40 -0.27 19.33
CA GLU A 244 0.75 0.40 20.45
C GLU A 244 1.00 1.91 20.46
N GLY A 245 -0.09 2.68 20.58
CA GLY A 245 -0.07 4.14 20.58
C GLY A 245 0.06 4.81 19.21
N TYR A 246 0.33 4.06 18.14
CA TYR A 246 0.50 4.62 16.79
C TYR A 246 -0.85 5.01 16.18
N LYS A 247 -0.87 6.20 15.58
CA LYS A 247 -1.97 6.70 14.73
C LYS A 247 -1.70 6.31 13.28
N HIS A 248 -2.72 6.49 12.42
CA HIS A 248 -2.64 6.17 10.99
C HIS A 248 -1.39 6.74 10.28
N ILE A 249 -1.10 8.03 10.51
CA ILE A 249 0.03 8.71 9.87
C ILE A 249 1.39 8.27 10.42
N ASP A 250 1.43 7.80 11.67
CA ASP A 250 2.68 7.40 12.31
C ASP A 250 3.29 6.15 11.67
N LEU A 251 2.46 5.35 10.98
CA LEU A 251 2.93 4.18 10.23
C LEU A 251 3.93 4.54 9.11
N LEU A 252 3.81 5.74 8.52
CA LEU A 252 4.79 6.23 7.55
C LEU A 252 6.09 6.70 8.21
N ASN A 253 6.05 7.10 9.49
CA ASN A 253 7.22 7.52 10.24
C ASN A 253 8.20 6.37 10.53
N LEU A 254 7.74 5.11 10.44
CA LEU A 254 8.58 3.93 10.55
C LEU A 254 9.77 3.97 9.57
N PHE A 255 9.58 4.56 8.40
CA PHE A 255 10.57 4.61 7.32
C PHE A 255 11.40 5.90 7.30
N ILE A 256 11.30 6.73 8.35
CA ILE A 256 12.08 7.95 8.49
C ILE A 256 13.36 7.66 9.29
N GLY A 257 14.52 8.01 8.73
CA GLY A 257 15.81 7.80 9.37
C GLY A 257 16.45 6.45 9.06
N LEU A 258 17.10 5.85 10.05
CA LEU A 258 17.78 4.55 9.94
C LEU A 258 16.87 3.36 10.32
N GLY A 259 15.59 3.64 10.58
CA GLY A 259 14.67 2.66 11.11
C GLY A 259 14.76 2.56 12.65
N ASN A 260 13.96 1.65 13.20
CA ASN A 260 13.88 1.34 14.62
C ASN A 260 13.58 -0.16 14.80
N GLN A 261 13.38 -0.62 16.05
CA GLN A 261 13.06 -2.02 16.32
C GLN A 261 11.86 -2.53 15.50
N LYS A 262 10.85 -1.69 15.28
CA LYS A 262 9.64 -2.06 14.52
C LYS A 262 9.92 -2.26 13.03
N THR A 263 10.81 -1.47 12.45
CA THR A 263 11.27 -1.72 11.08
C THR A 263 12.12 -2.99 11.01
N GLY A 264 12.80 -3.38 12.07
CA GLY A 264 13.48 -4.67 12.20
C GLY A 264 12.53 -5.85 12.06
N GLU A 265 11.33 -5.76 12.65
CA GLU A 265 10.28 -6.79 12.49
C GLU A 265 9.80 -6.91 11.02
N ILE A 266 9.63 -5.77 10.33
CA ILE A 266 9.28 -5.74 8.90
C ILE A 266 10.39 -6.38 8.05
N MET A 267 11.64 -6.00 8.31
CA MET A 267 12.79 -6.58 7.60
C MET A 267 12.95 -8.07 7.88
N GLY A 268 12.72 -8.49 9.14
CA GLY A 268 12.71 -9.89 9.53
C GLY A 268 11.64 -10.69 8.79
N PHE A 269 10.43 -10.13 8.62
CA PHE A 269 9.38 -10.76 7.81
C PHE A 269 9.80 -10.90 6.34
N ILE A 270 10.31 -9.83 5.71
CA ILE A 270 10.76 -9.86 4.31
C ILE A 270 11.85 -10.93 4.09
N ASN A 271 12.77 -11.06 5.04
CA ASN A 271 13.91 -12.00 4.92
C ASN A 271 13.53 -13.47 5.14
N ARG A 272 12.35 -13.75 5.73
CA ARG A 272 11.87 -15.14 5.90
C ARG A 272 11.30 -15.73 4.62
N PHE A 273 10.89 -14.90 3.69
CA PHE A 273 10.18 -15.26 2.47
C PHE A 273 10.81 -14.61 1.23
#